data_db7c5fcc37eecc6bdab26984a5813084
#
_entry.id   db7c5fcc37eecc6bdab26984a5813084
#
_cell.length_a   1.000
_cell.length_b   1.000
_cell.length_c   1.000
_cell.angle_alpha   90.00
_cell.angle_beta   90.00
_cell.angle_gamma   90.00
#
_symmetry.space_group_name_H-M   'P 1'
#
loop_
_entity.id
_entity.type
_entity.pdbx_description
1 polymer ?
#
loop_
_entity_poly.entity_id
_entity_poly.type
_entity_poly.pdbx_seq_one_letter_code
_entity_poly.pdbx_strand_id
1 'polypeptide(L)'
;YQTSFTLDREGRTIKASCTCHEFRRAGLKQGPCPHMIALRLRYAREQAALEQARETTEGRRLIRAETRTLTRRQGETVLSYRISLDERQMLLRWGNDPRTLRQQRLLFNRAEDARDAYFARLDQLAKQGFIDASAA
;
A
#
# COMPACT_ATOMS: atom_id res chain seq x y z
N TYR A 1 -26.42 -10.85 3.41
CA TYR A 1 -25.51 -11.60 2.55
C TYR A 1 -24.06 -11.29 2.91
N GLN A 2 -23.21 -12.28 2.74
CA GLN A 2 -21.77 -12.11 2.93
C GLN A 2 -21.08 -12.08 1.57
N THR A 3 -20.38 -11.00 1.30
CA THR A 3 -19.63 -10.79 0.08
C THR A 3 -18.16 -10.62 0.39
N SER A 4 -17.29 -11.33 -0.33
CA SER A 4 -15.85 -11.21 -0.16
C SER A 4 -15.12 -11.24 -1.50
N PHE A 5 -13.96 -10.62 -1.55
CA PHE A 5 -13.03 -10.76 -2.65
C PHE A 5 -11.60 -10.75 -2.13
N THR A 6 -10.72 -11.46 -2.84
CA THR A 6 -9.30 -11.53 -2.53
C THR A 6 -8.53 -10.81 -3.63
N LEU A 7 -7.61 -9.95 -3.24
CA LEU A 7 -6.77 -9.18 -4.16
C LEU A 7 -5.36 -9.75 -4.20
N ASP A 8 -4.70 -9.64 -5.35
CA ASP A 8 -3.28 -9.89 -5.47
C ASP A 8 -2.48 -8.65 -4.99
N ARG A 9 -1.15 -8.72 -5.09
CA ARG A 9 -0.26 -7.61 -4.65
C ARG A 9 -0.46 -6.33 -5.47
N GLU A 10 -1.03 -6.44 -6.66
CA GLU A 10 -1.27 -5.32 -7.58
C GLU A 10 -2.70 -4.77 -7.47
N GLY A 11 -3.48 -5.29 -6.53
CA GLY A 11 -4.86 -4.85 -6.30
C GLY A 11 -5.89 -5.45 -7.25
N ARG A 12 -5.52 -6.48 -8.04
CA ARG A 12 -6.45 -7.16 -8.94
C ARG A 12 -7.21 -8.26 -8.20
N THR A 13 -8.49 -8.42 -8.54
CA THR A 13 -9.32 -9.46 -7.93
C THR A 13 -8.94 -10.84 -8.46
N ILE A 14 -8.50 -11.73 -7.58
CA ILE A 14 -8.15 -13.11 -7.92
C ILE A 14 -9.23 -14.10 -7.49
N LYS A 15 -10.06 -13.75 -6.52
CA LYS A 15 -11.15 -14.57 -6.03
C LYS A 15 -12.26 -13.69 -5.50
N ALA A 16 -13.51 -14.06 -5.81
CA ALA A 16 -14.68 -13.37 -5.29
C ALA A 16 -15.78 -14.36 -4.96
N SER A 17 -16.54 -14.09 -3.93
CA SER A 17 -17.68 -14.91 -3.53
C SER A 17 -18.77 -14.06 -2.90
N CYS A 18 -20.01 -14.53 -3.00
CA CYS A 18 -21.16 -13.93 -2.35
C CYS A 18 -22.16 -15.03 -1.95
N THR A 19 -22.87 -14.81 -0.85
CA THR A 19 -23.92 -15.74 -0.41
C THR A 19 -25.30 -15.42 -0.97
N CYS A 20 -25.42 -14.46 -1.90
CA CYS A 20 -26.69 -14.10 -2.51
C CYS A 20 -27.19 -15.20 -3.49
N HIS A 21 -28.50 -15.14 -3.78
CA HIS A 21 -29.15 -16.12 -4.64
C HIS A 21 -28.57 -16.16 -6.06
N GLU A 22 -28.30 -15.01 -6.64
CA GLU A 22 -27.72 -14.91 -8.00
C GLU A 22 -26.36 -15.60 -8.10
N PHE A 23 -25.50 -15.37 -7.12
CA PHE A 23 -24.19 -16.02 -7.10
C PHE A 23 -24.29 -17.53 -6.89
N ARG A 24 -25.19 -17.99 -6.01
CA ARG A 24 -25.41 -19.42 -5.79
C ARG A 24 -25.89 -20.14 -7.05
N ARG A 25 -26.70 -19.47 -7.87
CA ARG A 25 -27.25 -20.03 -9.10
C ARG A 25 -26.25 -20.04 -10.26
N ALA A 26 -25.56 -18.94 -10.48
CA ALA A 26 -24.75 -18.72 -11.67
C ALA A 26 -23.24 -18.56 -11.41
N GLY A 27 -22.82 -18.38 -10.15
CA GLY A 27 -21.44 -18.05 -9.83
C GLY A 27 -21.01 -16.77 -10.54
N LEU A 28 -19.85 -16.80 -11.20
CA LEU A 28 -19.33 -15.68 -11.98
C LEU A 28 -19.61 -15.80 -13.49
N LYS A 29 -20.41 -16.78 -13.92
CA LYS A 29 -20.68 -17.02 -15.34
C LYS A 29 -21.34 -15.84 -16.05
N GLN A 30 -22.19 -15.11 -15.34
CA GLN A 30 -22.89 -13.93 -15.85
C GLN A 30 -22.28 -12.61 -15.34
N GLY A 31 -21.04 -12.66 -14.84
CA GLY A 31 -20.38 -11.52 -14.24
C GLY A 31 -20.60 -11.41 -12.73
N PRO A 32 -20.07 -10.35 -12.08
CA PRO A 32 -20.22 -10.17 -10.65
C PRO A 32 -21.67 -9.82 -10.28
N CYS A 33 -22.13 -10.28 -9.11
CA CYS A 33 -23.44 -9.90 -8.59
C CYS A 33 -23.41 -8.43 -8.09
N PRO A 34 -24.60 -7.79 -7.89
CA PRO A 34 -24.64 -6.41 -7.40
C PRO A 34 -23.93 -6.19 -6.07
N HIS A 35 -23.92 -7.21 -5.19
CA HIS A 35 -23.23 -7.13 -3.89
C HIS A 35 -21.71 -7.05 -4.07
N MET A 36 -21.14 -7.77 -5.01
CA MET A 36 -19.71 -7.72 -5.33
C MET A 36 -19.33 -6.37 -5.91
N ILE A 37 -20.15 -5.81 -6.78
CA ILE A 37 -19.95 -4.49 -7.37
C ILE A 37 -19.96 -3.42 -6.27
N ALA A 38 -20.95 -3.48 -5.36
CA ALA A 38 -21.06 -2.53 -4.25
C ALA A 38 -19.85 -2.60 -3.32
N LEU A 39 -19.38 -3.81 -2.97
CA LEU A 39 -18.21 -3.99 -2.12
C LEU A 39 -16.94 -3.43 -2.79
N ARG A 40 -16.77 -3.68 -4.07
CA ARG A 40 -15.61 -3.18 -4.83
C ARG A 40 -15.60 -1.66 -4.91
N LEU A 41 -16.75 -1.03 -5.14
CA LEU A 41 -16.88 0.43 -5.15
C LEU A 41 -16.57 1.04 -3.79
N ARG A 42 -17.06 0.41 -2.72
CA ARG A 42 -16.77 0.85 -1.35
C ARG A 42 -15.27 0.78 -1.06
N TYR A 43 -14.64 -0.32 -1.42
CA TYR A 43 -13.19 -0.48 -1.27
C TYR A 43 -12.41 0.60 -2.01
N ALA A 44 -12.77 0.88 -3.27
CA ALA A 44 -12.12 1.91 -4.06
C ALA A 44 -12.26 3.30 -3.42
N ARG A 45 -13.44 3.63 -2.88
CA ARG A 45 -13.67 4.90 -2.17
C ARG A 45 -12.85 5.01 -0.90
N GLU A 46 -12.75 3.93 -0.12
CA GLU A 46 -11.94 3.90 1.10
C GLU A 46 -10.45 4.08 0.79
N GLN A 47 -9.95 3.44 -0.26
CA GLN A 47 -8.55 3.60 -0.69
C GLN A 47 -8.27 5.02 -1.17
N ALA A 48 -9.18 5.62 -1.94
CA ALA A 48 -9.03 7.00 -2.40
C ALA A 48 -9.02 7.99 -1.22
N ALA A 49 -9.88 7.79 -0.22
CA ALA A 49 -9.92 8.61 0.98
C ALA A 49 -8.61 8.50 1.79
N LEU A 50 -8.04 7.30 1.91
CA LEU A 50 -6.76 7.07 2.58
C LEU A 50 -5.61 7.80 1.85
N GLU A 51 -5.56 7.71 0.52
CA GLU A 51 -4.55 8.42 -0.26
C GLU A 51 -4.65 9.95 -0.12
N GLN A 52 -5.86 10.49 -0.11
CA GLN A 52 -6.07 11.92 0.15
C GLN A 52 -5.64 12.32 1.57
N ALA A 53 -5.95 11.49 2.57
CA ALA A 53 -5.57 11.73 3.96
C ALA A 53 -4.05 11.79 4.13
N ARG A 54 -3.28 11.05 3.33
CA ARG A 54 -1.82 11.06 3.38
C ARG A 54 -1.21 12.41 3.01
N GLU A 55 -1.92 13.23 2.24
CA GLU A 55 -1.46 14.55 1.83
C GLU A 55 -1.57 15.59 2.95
N THR A 56 -2.38 15.33 3.97
CA THR A 56 -2.58 16.23 5.11
C THR A 56 -1.79 15.78 6.33
N THR A 57 -1.37 16.74 7.14
CA THR A 57 -0.66 16.46 8.41
C THR A 57 -1.55 15.66 9.37
N GLU A 58 -2.83 15.99 9.44
CA GLU A 58 -3.76 15.29 10.33
C GLU A 58 -4.00 13.85 9.88
N GLY A 59 -4.17 13.63 8.58
CA GLY A 59 -4.33 12.29 8.02
C GLY A 59 -3.10 11.41 8.25
N ARG A 60 -1.91 11.98 8.12
CA ARG A 60 -0.65 11.28 8.39
C ARG A 60 -0.54 10.79 9.84
N ARG A 61 -1.13 11.50 10.78
CA ARG A 61 -1.15 11.10 12.20
C ARG A 61 -1.92 9.82 12.47
N LEU A 62 -2.82 9.43 11.58
CA LEU A 62 -3.62 8.21 11.70
C LEU A 62 -2.88 6.98 11.20
N ILE A 63 -1.80 7.15 10.47
CA ILE A 63 -1.02 6.04 9.90
C ILE A 63 -0.07 5.51 10.98
N ARG A 64 -0.24 4.25 11.37
CA ARG A 64 0.59 3.59 12.40
C ARG A 64 1.55 2.57 11.80
N ALA A 65 1.15 1.92 10.72
CA ALA A 65 1.96 0.92 10.05
C ALA A 65 1.74 1.03 8.54
N GLU A 66 2.82 1.05 7.78
CA GLU A 66 2.76 1.15 6.34
C GLU A 66 4.10 0.71 5.73
N THR A 67 4.06 0.17 4.53
CA THR A 67 5.25 -0.14 3.74
C THR A 67 5.11 0.49 2.36
N ARG A 68 6.14 1.24 1.94
CA ARG A 68 6.21 1.84 0.61
C ARG A 68 7.50 1.43 -0.09
N THR A 69 7.37 1.15 -1.38
CA THR A 69 8.50 0.86 -2.26
C THR A 69 8.64 2.00 -3.26
N LEU A 70 9.83 2.60 -3.29
CA LEU A 70 10.15 3.69 -4.21
C LEU A 70 11.28 3.25 -5.11
N THR A 71 11.23 3.67 -6.35
CA THR A 71 12.24 3.33 -7.35
C THR A 71 12.72 4.58 -8.08
N ARG A 72 13.99 4.56 -8.46
CA ARG A 72 14.58 5.59 -9.33
C ARG A 72 15.44 4.90 -10.38
N ARG A 73 15.17 5.23 -11.63
CA ARG A 73 15.99 4.72 -12.73
C ARG A 73 17.26 5.55 -12.86
N GLN A 74 18.41 4.88 -12.87
CA GLN A 74 19.70 5.50 -13.03
C GLN A 74 20.46 4.78 -14.16
N GLY A 75 20.35 5.33 -15.39
CA GLY A 75 20.86 4.64 -16.57
C GLY A 75 20.11 3.33 -16.82
N GLU A 76 20.85 2.22 -16.90
CA GLU A 76 20.28 0.87 -17.03
C GLU A 76 19.94 0.24 -15.68
N THR A 77 20.32 0.87 -14.57
CA THR A 77 20.12 0.36 -13.22
C THR A 77 18.91 1.00 -12.58
N VAL A 78 18.14 0.22 -11.83
CA VAL A 78 17.01 0.70 -11.04
C VAL A 78 17.38 0.60 -9.56
N LEU A 79 17.42 1.74 -8.88
CA LEU A 79 17.58 1.79 -7.44
C LEU A 79 16.21 1.60 -6.78
N SER A 80 16.15 0.69 -5.83
CA SER A 80 14.93 0.39 -5.07
C SER A 80 15.12 0.79 -3.61
N TYR A 81 14.12 1.43 -3.06
CA TYR A 81 14.08 1.82 -1.66
C TYR A 81 12.75 1.33 -1.05
N ARG A 82 12.82 0.46 -0.06
CA ARG A 82 11.66 -0.03 0.65
C ARG A 82 11.68 0.49 2.08
N ILE A 83 10.65 1.24 2.44
CA ILE A 83 10.53 1.83 3.77
C ILE A 83 9.30 1.25 4.44
N SER A 84 9.46 0.72 5.64
CA SER A 84 8.37 0.20 6.47
C SER A 84 8.29 0.99 7.77
N LEU A 85 7.09 1.41 8.11
CA LEU A 85 6.77 1.99 9.42
C LEU A 85 5.93 0.97 10.20
N ASP A 86 6.33 0.68 11.43
CA ASP A 86 5.58 -0.19 12.35
C ASP A 86 5.67 0.40 13.76
N GLU A 87 4.65 1.20 14.12
CA GLU A 87 4.55 1.88 15.42
C GLU A 87 5.79 2.73 15.71
N ARG A 88 6.70 2.25 16.56
CA ARG A 88 7.94 2.96 16.96
C ARG A 88 9.17 2.55 16.17
N GLN A 89 9.00 1.73 15.13
CA GLN A 89 10.08 1.18 14.36
C GLN A 89 9.99 1.60 12.90
N MET A 90 11.14 1.92 12.31
CA MET A 90 11.23 2.16 10.88
C MET A 90 12.32 1.24 10.30
N LEU A 91 11.98 0.51 9.24
CA LEU A 91 12.89 -0.38 8.54
C LEU A 91 13.13 0.16 7.14
N LEU A 92 14.40 0.27 6.76
CA LEU A 92 14.84 0.72 5.45
C LEU A 92 15.59 -0.40 4.75
N ARG A 93 15.25 -0.67 3.49
CA ARG A 93 15.99 -1.57 2.62
C ARG A 93 16.22 -0.86 1.29
N TRP A 94 17.46 -0.84 0.81
CA TRP A 94 17.78 -0.16 -0.44
C TRP A 94 18.90 -0.85 -1.19
N GLY A 95 18.97 -0.62 -2.49
CA GLY A 95 19.99 -1.14 -3.36
C GLY A 95 19.52 -1.27 -4.80
N ASN A 96 20.42 -1.72 -5.66
CA ASN A 96 20.15 -1.98 -7.07
C ASN A 96 20.00 -3.47 -7.38
N ASP A 97 20.35 -4.35 -6.44
CA ASP A 97 20.26 -5.79 -6.57
C ASP A 97 19.44 -6.36 -5.41
N PRO A 98 18.33 -7.09 -5.68
CA PRO A 98 17.53 -7.72 -4.61
C PRO A 98 18.32 -8.66 -3.70
N ARG A 99 19.43 -9.20 -4.18
CA ARG A 99 20.26 -10.14 -3.43
C ARG A 99 21.22 -9.46 -2.44
N THR A 100 21.53 -8.17 -2.67
CA THR A 100 22.54 -7.42 -1.89
C THR A 100 21.99 -6.13 -1.31
N LEU A 101 20.73 -6.12 -0.94
CA LEU A 101 20.10 -4.95 -0.33
C LEU A 101 20.73 -4.61 1.01
N ARG A 102 21.04 -3.34 1.22
CA ARG A 102 21.41 -2.82 2.52
C ARG A 102 20.15 -2.64 3.37
N GLN A 103 20.30 -2.78 4.67
CA GLN A 103 19.18 -2.69 5.60
C GLN A 103 19.58 -1.85 6.81
N GLN A 104 18.65 -1.02 7.27
CA GLN A 104 18.79 -0.24 8.48
C GLN A 104 17.48 -0.29 9.27
N ARG A 105 17.57 -0.54 10.57
CA ARG A 105 16.44 -0.51 11.49
C ARG A 105 16.62 0.63 12.46
N LEU A 106 15.60 1.48 12.58
CA LEU A 106 15.59 2.60 13.50
C LEU A 106 14.48 2.42 14.52
N LEU A 107 14.80 2.58 15.79
CA LEU A 107 13.85 2.51 16.90
C LEU A 107 13.70 3.91 17.51
N PHE A 108 12.46 4.29 17.79
CA PHE A 108 12.12 5.58 18.35
C PHE A 108 11.44 5.42 19.71
N ASN A 109 11.52 6.44 20.55
CA ASN A 109 10.90 6.41 21.87
C ASN A 109 9.37 6.50 21.78
N ARG A 110 8.84 7.19 20.76
CA ARG A 110 7.41 7.37 20.55
C ARG A 110 7.03 7.06 19.10
N ALA A 111 5.80 6.57 18.92
CA ALA A 111 5.27 6.29 17.59
C ALA A 111 5.20 7.55 16.71
N GLU A 112 4.94 8.71 17.29
CA GLU A 112 4.93 9.99 16.58
C GLU A 112 6.29 10.34 15.96
N ASP A 113 7.36 10.09 16.70
CA ASP A 113 8.72 10.35 16.23
C ASP A 113 9.07 9.44 15.05
N ALA A 114 8.69 8.17 15.13
CA ALA A 114 8.89 7.22 14.04
C ALA A 114 8.12 7.63 12.80
N ARG A 115 6.89 8.07 12.96
CA ARG A 115 6.03 8.52 11.86
C ARG A 115 6.57 9.77 11.20
N ASP A 116 6.99 10.75 11.98
CA ASP A 116 7.57 11.99 11.47
C ASP A 116 8.85 11.70 10.67
N ALA A 117 9.71 10.82 11.18
CA ALA A 117 10.91 10.39 10.48
C ALA A 117 10.58 9.63 9.19
N TYR A 118 9.56 8.78 9.20
CA TYR A 118 9.10 8.03 8.04
C TYR A 118 8.65 8.96 6.91
N PHE A 119 7.76 9.91 7.20
CA PHE A 119 7.27 10.85 6.18
C PHE A 119 8.35 11.82 5.72
N ALA A 120 9.25 12.25 6.61
CA ALA A 120 10.39 13.07 6.23
C ALA A 120 11.30 12.34 5.23
N ARG A 121 11.52 11.05 5.45
CA ARG A 121 12.33 10.23 4.53
C ARG A 121 11.63 10.04 3.18
N LEU A 122 10.32 9.80 3.17
CA LEU A 122 9.56 9.72 1.93
C LEU A 122 9.64 11.02 1.12
N ASP A 123 9.47 12.17 1.78
CA ASP A 123 9.57 13.47 1.14
C ASP A 123 10.97 13.73 0.60
N GLN A 124 12.00 13.34 1.33
CA GLN A 124 13.41 13.45 0.90
C GLN A 124 13.67 12.60 -0.35
N LEU A 125 13.20 11.36 -0.37
CA LEU A 125 13.37 10.47 -1.52
C LEU A 125 12.61 10.99 -2.76
N ALA A 126 11.43 11.55 -2.57
CA ALA A 126 10.68 12.19 -3.67
C ALA A 126 11.46 13.35 -4.28
N LYS A 127 12.11 14.17 -3.46
CA LYS A 127 12.99 15.26 -3.93
C LYS A 127 14.21 14.75 -4.68
N GLN A 128 14.70 13.55 -4.36
CA GLN A 128 15.81 12.91 -5.06
C GLN A 128 15.40 12.22 -6.36
N GLY A 129 14.13 12.26 -6.72
CA GLY A 129 13.62 11.68 -7.97
C GLY A 129 13.07 10.25 -7.86
N PHE A 130 12.93 9.72 -6.66
CA PHE A 130 12.30 8.42 -6.46
C PHE A 130 10.79 8.52 -6.67
N ILE A 131 10.23 7.50 -7.32
CA ILE A 131 8.80 7.39 -7.61
C ILE A 131 8.22 6.24 -6.78
N ASP A 132 7.06 6.45 -6.19
CA ASP A 132 6.36 5.43 -5.40
C ASP A 132 5.79 4.36 -6.33
N ALA A 133 6.39 3.17 -6.28
CA ALA A 133 5.95 2.00 -7.04
C ALA A 133 4.84 1.22 -6.34
N SER A 134 4.56 1.52 -5.06
CA SER A 134 3.49 0.87 -4.31
C SER A 134 2.11 1.34 -4.72
N ALA A 135 2.01 2.52 -5.34
CA ALA A 135 0.76 3.15 -5.75
C ALA A 135 0.25 2.69 -7.13
N ALA A 136 0.85 1.66 -7.69
CA ALA A 136 0.45 1.12 -8.99
C ALA A 136 -0.92 0.44 -8.95
#